data_90d5c02009168bbb5eeb9910cb643482
#
_entry.id   90d5c02009168bbb5eeb9910cb643482
#
_cell.length_a   1.000
_cell.length_b   1.000
_cell.length_c   1.000
_cell.angle_alpha   90.00
_cell.angle_beta   90.00
_cell.angle_gamma   90.00
#
_symmetry.space_group_name_H-M   'P 1'
#
loop_
_entity.id
_entity.type
_entity.pdbx_description
1 polymer ?
#
loop_
_entity_poly.entity_id
_entity_poly.type
_entity_poly.pdbx_seq_one_letter_code
_entity_poly.pdbx_strand_id
1 'polypeptide(L)'
;MRALKQFSFLLLVFVLFSSCLKEELPVPPHVQGGIMLGQVELGTSYGLQIYYDLASNSIVSTNQKTDWDLSFECAAGGWHVLLNNSLASAAADLGAVDFDSVNETDDAVWEWDLQTGLLDSCAIGDYRNLNHVYLIDRGYNDSGIPLGFKKIMLEFNEDETFFLRSANLDGSEDETITITKDPNINFKSYSFNTNSVVDIEPNKNDWDLLFSQYTHVFQNPTLPYLVTGVLLNRFNTSCAQLESIPFDEITYENLEDYDFSFDLNTIGYDWKSYDFDLSQFSIVESMNYVIKTSNDAYFKLRFIDFYNELGEKGAPKFELQNL
;
A
#
# COMPACT_ATOMS: atom_id res chain seq x y z
N MET A 1 69.99 24.63 -23.73
CA MET A 1 68.66 24.07 -24.15
C MET A 1 68.09 22.96 -23.28
N ARG A 2 68.89 22.07 -22.68
CA ARG A 2 68.35 20.99 -21.75
C ARG A 2 67.79 21.53 -20.44
N ALA A 3 68.43 22.51 -19.81
CA ALA A 3 67.99 23.12 -18.54
C ALA A 3 66.65 23.91 -18.70
N LEU A 4 66.46 24.57 -19.84
CA LEU A 4 65.21 25.31 -20.10
C LEU A 4 64.01 24.37 -20.31
N LYS A 5 64.19 23.18 -20.90
CA LYS A 5 63.15 22.18 -21.07
C LYS A 5 62.75 21.52 -19.73
N GLN A 6 63.71 21.32 -18.83
CA GLN A 6 63.44 20.74 -17.51
C GLN A 6 62.66 21.77 -16.63
N PHE A 7 62.99 23.04 -16.72
CA PHE A 7 62.28 24.10 -15.99
C PHE A 7 60.85 24.28 -16.50
N SER A 8 60.64 24.20 -17.83
CA SER A 8 59.31 24.26 -18.43
C SER A 8 58.44 23.05 -18.06
N PHE A 9 59.04 21.85 -17.94
CA PHE A 9 58.31 20.65 -17.53
C PHE A 9 57.94 20.68 -16.02
N LEU A 10 58.82 21.20 -15.17
CA LEU A 10 58.54 21.38 -13.74
C LEU A 10 57.44 22.42 -13.50
N LEU A 11 57.37 23.50 -14.27
CA LEU A 11 56.31 24.51 -14.19
C LEU A 11 54.97 23.95 -14.67
N LEU A 12 54.94 23.09 -15.69
CA LEU A 12 53.74 22.44 -16.19
C LEU A 12 53.14 21.44 -15.18
N VAL A 13 54.01 20.73 -14.44
CA VAL A 13 53.54 19.80 -13.40
C VAL A 13 52.96 20.54 -12.20
N PHE A 14 53.47 21.74 -11.85
CA PHE A 14 52.95 22.55 -10.77
C PHE A 14 51.53 23.13 -11.07
N VAL A 15 51.22 23.39 -12.35
CA VAL A 15 49.92 23.89 -12.78
C VAL A 15 48.83 22.81 -12.75
N LEU A 16 49.24 21.51 -12.85
CA LEU A 16 48.31 20.39 -12.82
C LEU A 16 47.81 20.05 -11.39
N PHE A 17 48.50 20.55 -10.35
CA PHE A 17 48.08 20.36 -8.96
C PHE A 17 47.24 21.52 -8.38
N SER A 18 46.97 22.58 -9.13
CA SER A 18 45.98 23.57 -8.77
C SER A 18 44.57 23.07 -9.18
N SER A 19 44.23 21.83 -8.81
CA SER A 19 42.86 21.38 -8.75
C SER A 19 42.15 22.30 -7.76
N CYS A 20 41.26 23.15 -8.25
CA CYS A 20 40.35 23.91 -7.43
C CYS A 20 39.58 22.93 -6.53
N LEU A 21 40.06 22.72 -5.33
CA LEU A 21 39.19 22.36 -4.24
C LEU A 21 38.25 23.56 -4.09
N LYS A 22 37.07 23.50 -4.71
CA LYS A 22 35.97 24.37 -4.31
C LYS A 22 35.79 24.12 -2.83
N GLU A 23 35.95 25.18 -2.01
CA GLU A 23 35.49 25.09 -0.63
C GLU A 23 34.05 24.58 -0.64
N GLU A 24 33.83 23.46 -0.01
CA GLU A 24 32.46 23.01 0.26
C GLU A 24 31.77 24.09 1.09
N LEU A 25 30.76 24.69 0.52
CA LEU A 25 29.94 25.61 1.28
C LEU A 25 29.21 24.82 2.37
N PRO A 26 29.21 25.31 3.60
CA PRO A 26 28.44 24.65 4.67
C PRO A 26 26.99 24.48 4.21
N VAL A 27 26.48 23.26 4.25
CA VAL A 27 25.06 23.03 4.06
C VAL A 27 24.34 23.61 5.27
N PRO A 28 23.31 24.47 5.08
CA PRO A 28 22.54 24.98 6.21
C PRO A 28 22.03 23.79 7.04
N PRO A 29 22.00 23.90 8.37
CA PRO A 29 21.41 22.88 9.22
C PRO A 29 19.97 22.62 8.77
N HIS A 30 19.58 21.32 8.74
CA HIS A 30 18.19 20.96 8.46
C HIS A 30 17.28 21.59 9.54
N VAL A 31 16.19 22.22 9.12
CA VAL A 31 15.23 22.83 10.03
C VAL A 31 14.00 21.93 10.11
N GLN A 32 13.81 21.31 11.26
CA GLN A 32 12.67 20.49 11.56
C GLN A 32 11.38 21.34 11.54
N GLY A 33 10.32 20.81 10.91
CA GLY A 33 9.01 21.46 10.87
C GLY A 33 8.32 21.52 12.24
N GLY A 34 7.23 22.26 12.35
CA GLY A 34 6.34 22.21 13.52
C GLY A 34 5.51 20.92 13.53
N ILE A 35 5.07 20.51 14.73
CA ILE A 35 4.13 19.37 14.86
C ILE A 35 2.76 19.79 14.30
N MET A 36 2.22 18.96 13.42
CA MET A 36 0.88 19.08 12.85
C MET A 36 -0.01 17.97 13.42
N LEU A 37 -1.30 18.23 13.56
CA LEU A 37 -2.29 17.23 13.91
C LEU A 37 -3.00 16.76 12.65
N GLY A 38 -3.09 15.45 12.48
CA GLY A 38 -3.91 14.80 11.46
C GLY A 38 -5.03 14.00 12.10
N GLN A 39 -6.15 13.88 11.40
CA GLN A 39 -7.26 13.03 11.78
C GLN A 39 -8.00 12.56 10.51
N VAL A 40 -8.43 11.31 10.53
CA VAL A 40 -9.32 10.74 9.52
C VAL A 40 -10.49 10.02 10.19
N GLU A 41 -11.60 9.85 9.49
CA GLU A 41 -12.78 9.16 10.01
C GLU A 41 -13.19 8.02 9.07
N LEU A 42 -12.91 6.78 9.47
CA LEU A 42 -13.28 5.56 8.74
C LEU A 42 -14.76 5.17 8.97
N GLY A 43 -15.42 5.85 9.91
CA GLY A 43 -16.73 5.47 10.42
C GLY A 43 -16.67 4.30 11.42
N THR A 44 -17.74 4.12 12.19
CA THR A 44 -17.81 3.11 13.27
C THR A 44 -17.82 1.67 12.76
N SER A 45 -18.24 1.46 11.51
CA SER A 45 -18.19 0.17 10.79
C SER A 45 -16.93 -0.02 9.96
N TYR A 46 -16.03 0.99 9.93
CA TYR A 46 -14.82 0.99 9.12
C TYR A 46 -15.08 0.79 7.62
N GLY A 47 -16.17 1.41 7.12
CA GLY A 47 -16.62 1.25 5.73
C GLY A 47 -15.81 2.05 4.72
N LEU A 48 -15.03 3.04 5.18
CA LEU A 48 -14.28 3.93 4.31
C LEU A 48 -12.82 3.50 4.13
N GLN A 49 -12.29 3.79 2.95
CA GLN A 49 -10.87 3.82 2.62
C GLN A 49 -10.49 5.28 2.37
N ILE A 50 -9.40 5.75 2.98
CA ILE A 50 -9.02 7.16 2.97
C ILE A 50 -7.56 7.27 2.56
N TYR A 51 -7.33 7.85 1.39
CA TYR A 51 -5.99 8.17 0.87
C TYR A 51 -5.53 9.50 1.44
N TYR A 52 -4.32 9.54 1.95
CA TYR A 52 -3.77 10.66 2.70
C TYR A 52 -2.38 11.07 2.22
N ASP A 53 -2.17 12.37 2.05
CA ASP A 53 -0.87 12.98 1.74
C ASP A 53 -0.26 13.61 2.98
N LEU A 54 0.96 13.20 3.32
CA LEU A 54 1.69 13.68 4.50
C LEU A 54 2.19 15.10 4.32
N ALA A 55 2.58 15.49 3.12
CA ALA A 55 3.17 16.80 2.86
C ALA A 55 2.14 17.92 3.03
N SER A 56 0.92 17.72 2.54
CA SER A 56 -0.19 18.66 2.73
C SER A 56 -0.97 18.45 4.02
N ASN A 57 -0.69 17.34 4.74
CA ASN A 57 -1.44 16.90 5.93
C ASN A 57 -2.94 16.86 5.67
N SER A 58 -3.35 16.21 4.57
CA SER A 58 -4.75 16.24 4.13
C SER A 58 -5.21 14.95 3.45
N ILE A 59 -6.53 14.75 3.46
CA ILE A 59 -7.20 13.67 2.70
C ILE A 59 -7.15 14.02 1.21
N VAL A 60 -6.70 13.09 0.40
CA VAL A 60 -6.65 13.18 -1.08
C VAL A 60 -7.95 12.67 -1.69
N SER A 61 -8.37 11.48 -1.29
CA SER A 61 -9.63 10.89 -1.74
C SER A 61 -10.19 9.93 -0.71
N THR A 62 -11.47 9.60 -0.87
CA THR A 62 -12.20 8.67 -0.01
C THR A 62 -13.17 7.87 -0.87
N ASN A 63 -13.25 6.56 -0.60
CA ASN A 63 -14.24 5.65 -1.22
C ASN A 63 -14.81 4.68 -0.18
N GLN A 64 -15.93 4.03 -0.52
CA GLN A 64 -16.40 2.88 0.25
C GLN A 64 -15.51 1.67 -0.05
N LYS A 65 -15.18 0.86 0.95
CA LYS A 65 -14.38 -0.35 0.75
C LYS A 65 -15.06 -1.37 -0.20
N THR A 66 -16.38 -1.28 -0.37
CA THR A 66 -17.20 -2.13 -1.25
C THR A 66 -17.34 -1.62 -2.68
N ASP A 67 -16.68 -0.50 -3.03
CA ASP A 67 -16.79 0.09 -4.37
C ASP A 67 -16.03 -0.71 -5.43
N TRP A 68 -15.11 -1.57 -5.02
CA TRP A 68 -14.28 -2.38 -5.92
C TRP A 68 -14.05 -3.80 -5.38
N ASP A 69 -13.60 -4.71 -6.24
CA ASP A 69 -13.36 -6.12 -5.91
C ASP A 69 -11.96 -6.60 -6.31
N LEU A 70 -11.51 -6.25 -7.51
CA LEU A 70 -10.20 -6.62 -8.04
C LEU A 70 -9.40 -5.38 -8.43
N SER A 71 -8.08 -5.46 -8.36
CA SER A 71 -7.21 -4.40 -8.86
C SER A 71 -6.09 -4.97 -9.73
N PHE A 72 -5.78 -4.26 -10.81
CA PHE A 72 -4.91 -4.66 -11.91
C PHE A 72 -3.68 -3.76 -11.96
N GLU A 73 -2.49 -4.35 -11.89
CA GLU A 73 -1.23 -3.63 -11.83
C GLU A 73 -1.00 -2.74 -13.06
N CYS A 74 -0.70 -1.46 -12.84
CA CYS A 74 -0.47 -0.48 -13.89
C CYS A 74 1.01 -0.22 -14.20
N ALA A 75 1.94 -0.82 -13.46
CA ALA A 75 3.37 -0.72 -13.76
C ALA A 75 3.68 -1.27 -15.17
N ALA A 76 4.69 -0.71 -15.83
CA ALA A 76 5.17 -1.24 -17.09
C ALA A 76 5.67 -2.69 -16.91
N GLY A 77 5.20 -3.62 -17.73
CA GLY A 77 5.46 -5.05 -17.60
C GLY A 77 4.73 -5.74 -16.44
N GLY A 78 4.03 -5.00 -15.57
CA GLY A 78 3.24 -5.56 -14.46
C GLY A 78 2.03 -6.34 -14.97
N TRP A 79 1.68 -7.42 -14.30
CA TRP A 79 0.60 -8.31 -14.70
C TRP A 79 -0.23 -8.81 -13.53
N HIS A 80 0.13 -8.43 -12.32
CA HIS A 80 -0.53 -8.93 -11.11
C HIS A 80 -1.95 -8.42 -10.99
N VAL A 81 -2.80 -9.27 -10.43
CA VAL A 81 -4.18 -8.98 -10.07
C VAL A 81 -4.34 -9.25 -8.59
N LEU A 82 -4.77 -8.24 -7.85
CA LEU A 82 -4.95 -8.30 -6.41
C LEU A 82 -6.43 -8.31 -6.05
N LEU A 83 -6.73 -8.95 -4.93
CA LEU A 83 -8.04 -8.95 -4.30
C LEU A 83 -8.27 -7.68 -3.48
N ASN A 84 -9.52 -7.34 -3.25
CA ASN A 84 -9.86 -6.31 -2.27
C ASN A 84 -9.63 -6.84 -0.85
N ASN A 85 -8.45 -6.61 -0.31
CA ASN A 85 -8.07 -7.08 1.02
C ASN A 85 -8.86 -6.44 2.16
N SER A 86 -9.61 -5.35 1.91
CA SER A 86 -10.46 -4.70 2.92
C SER A 86 -11.78 -5.44 3.19
N LEU A 87 -12.08 -6.45 2.40
CA LEU A 87 -13.31 -7.24 2.48
C LEU A 87 -13.08 -8.69 2.99
N ALA A 88 -11.84 -9.09 3.29
CA ALA A 88 -11.41 -10.48 3.49
C ALA A 88 -11.65 -11.36 2.26
N SER A 89 -11.54 -10.77 1.07
CA SER A 89 -11.71 -11.49 -0.20
C SER A 89 -10.65 -12.57 -0.37
N ALA A 90 -11.04 -13.68 -1.00
CA ALA A 90 -10.17 -14.82 -1.26
C ALA A 90 -10.30 -15.30 -2.71
N ALA A 91 -9.28 -15.97 -3.21
CA ALA A 91 -9.30 -16.64 -4.51
C ALA A 91 -9.00 -18.13 -4.35
N ALA A 92 -9.56 -18.96 -5.25
CA ALA A 92 -9.18 -20.35 -5.38
C ALA A 92 -8.93 -20.67 -6.84
N ASP A 93 -7.75 -21.22 -7.14
CA ASP A 93 -7.37 -21.68 -8.47
C ASP A 93 -7.93 -23.09 -8.71
N LEU A 94 -8.84 -23.24 -9.66
CA LEU A 94 -9.43 -24.53 -10.05
C LEU A 94 -8.66 -25.22 -11.18
N GLY A 95 -7.60 -24.60 -11.70
CA GLY A 95 -6.87 -25.10 -12.85
C GLY A 95 -7.60 -24.88 -14.17
N ALA A 96 -7.12 -25.58 -15.21
CA ALA A 96 -7.69 -25.51 -16.58
C ALA A 96 -8.96 -26.38 -16.67
N VAL A 97 -10.07 -25.84 -16.15
CA VAL A 97 -11.40 -26.48 -16.21
C VAL A 97 -12.31 -25.71 -17.16
N ASP A 98 -13.45 -26.33 -17.54
CA ASP A 98 -14.47 -25.65 -18.33
C ASP A 98 -15.18 -24.58 -17.47
N PHE A 99 -15.06 -23.32 -17.85
CA PHE A 99 -15.66 -22.17 -17.15
C PHE A 99 -17.16 -22.33 -16.91
N ASP A 100 -17.88 -22.85 -17.90
CA ASP A 100 -19.33 -22.98 -17.81
C ASP A 100 -19.76 -24.14 -16.90
N SER A 101 -18.86 -25.08 -16.60
CA SER A 101 -19.10 -26.20 -15.69
C SER A 101 -18.94 -25.83 -14.20
N VAL A 102 -18.27 -24.72 -13.89
CA VAL A 102 -18.05 -24.24 -12.51
C VAL A 102 -19.31 -23.58 -11.98
N ASN A 103 -19.99 -24.21 -11.00
CA ASN A 103 -21.26 -23.75 -10.45
C ASN A 103 -21.36 -23.87 -8.92
N GLU A 104 -20.32 -24.32 -8.25
CA GLU A 104 -20.23 -24.51 -6.79
C GLU A 104 -18.82 -24.21 -6.28
N THR A 105 -18.65 -24.17 -4.97
CA THR A 105 -17.38 -23.83 -4.30
C THR A 105 -16.79 -24.95 -3.47
N ASP A 106 -17.35 -26.16 -3.55
CA ASP A 106 -17.05 -27.28 -2.60
C ASP A 106 -15.59 -27.75 -2.67
N ASP A 107 -14.95 -27.65 -3.84
CA ASP A 107 -13.55 -28.06 -4.03
C ASP A 107 -12.55 -26.87 -3.91
N ALA A 108 -13.00 -25.70 -3.51
CA ALA A 108 -12.16 -24.50 -3.45
C ALA A 108 -11.15 -24.56 -2.32
N VAL A 109 -9.88 -24.35 -2.64
CA VAL A 109 -8.80 -24.10 -1.68
C VAL A 109 -8.53 -22.61 -1.68
N TRP A 110 -8.98 -21.93 -0.63
CA TRP A 110 -8.95 -20.49 -0.55
C TRP A 110 -7.58 -19.96 -0.13
N GLU A 111 -7.12 -18.95 -0.85
CA GLU A 111 -5.90 -18.19 -0.61
C GLU A 111 -6.21 -16.69 -0.52
N TRP A 112 -5.40 -15.96 0.21
CA TRP A 112 -5.54 -14.53 0.45
C TRP A 112 -4.27 -13.79 0.06
N ASP A 113 -4.42 -12.55 -0.41
CA ASP A 113 -3.27 -11.67 -0.59
C ASP A 113 -2.64 -11.39 0.77
N LEU A 114 -1.31 -11.53 0.86
CA LEU A 114 -0.61 -11.25 2.11
C LEU A 114 -0.55 -9.74 2.38
N GLN A 115 -0.68 -9.38 3.64
CA GLN A 115 -0.69 -8.00 4.12
C GLN A 115 0.59 -7.21 3.82
N THR A 116 1.70 -7.86 3.52
CA THR A 116 2.95 -7.21 3.08
C THR A 116 2.82 -6.54 1.71
N GLY A 117 1.82 -6.97 0.92
CA GLY A 117 1.59 -6.50 -0.44
C GLY A 117 2.68 -6.90 -1.44
N LEU A 118 3.48 -7.93 -1.13
CA LEU A 118 4.42 -8.52 -2.09
C LEU A 118 3.63 -9.14 -3.24
N LEU A 119 3.82 -8.62 -4.45
CA LEU A 119 3.04 -9.00 -5.62
C LEU A 119 3.16 -10.50 -5.94
N ASP A 120 4.36 -11.07 -5.82
CA ASP A 120 4.60 -12.51 -6.03
C ASP A 120 3.91 -13.42 -4.99
N SER A 121 3.28 -12.82 -3.97
CA SER A 121 2.53 -13.53 -2.92
C SER A 121 1.03 -13.24 -2.99
N CYS A 122 0.51 -12.79 -4.13
CA CYS A 122 -0.91 -12.60 -4.34
C CYS A 122 -1.63 -13.94 -4.54
N ALA A 123 -2.89 -14.01 -4.10
CA ALA A 123 -3.71 -15.23 -4.11
C ALA A 123 -3.97 -15.78 -5.51
N ILE A 124 -4.10 -14.91 -6.51
CA ILE A 124 -4.33 -15.30 -7.90
C ILE A 124 -3.06 -15.90 -8.54
N GLY A 125 -1.87 -15.46 -8.10
CA GLY A 125 -0.60 -15.93 -8.63
C GLY A 125 -0.37 -15.60 -10.11
N ASP A 126 0.55 -16.33 -10.76
CA ASP A 126 0.83 -16.16 -12.20
C ASP A 126 -0.14 -16.96 -13.05
N TYR A 127 -1.17 -16.30 -13.56
CA TYR A 127 -2.22 -16.87 -14.41
C TYR A 127 -1.89 -16.85 -15.90
N ARG A 128 -0.79 -16.25 -16.30
CA ARG A 128 -0.45 -16.05 -17.75
C ARG A 128 -0.25 -17.36 -18.48
N ASN A 129 -0.93 -17.52 -19.60
CA ASN A 129 -0.91 -18.71 -20.47
C ASN A 129 -1.43 -20.01 -19.82
N LEU A 130 -2.13 -19.94 -18.68
CA LEU A 130 -2.64 -21.12 -17.98
C LEU A 130 -4.07 -21.49 -18.38
N ASN A 131 -4.89 -20.53 -18.80
CA ASN A 131 -6.33 -20.68 -19.04
C ASN A 131 -7.06 -21.28 -17.82
N HIS A 132 -6.64 -20.90 -16.62
CA HIS A 132 -7.25 -21.36 -15.38
C HIS A 132 -8.54 -20.59 -15.08
N VAL A 133 -9.47 -21.27 -14.43
CA VAL A 133 -10.65 -20.67 -13.83
C VAL A 133 -10.37 -20.44 -12.35
N TYR A 134 -10.68 -19.26 -11.87
CA TYR A 134 -10.57 -18.90 -10.46
C TYR A 134 -11.96 -18.66 -9.89
N LEU A 135 -12.18 -19.12 -8.65
CA LEU A 135 -13.28 -18.67 -7.83
C LEU A 135 -12.82 -17.47 -6.99
N ILE A 136 -13.68 -16.48 -6.87
CA ILE A 136 -13.48 -15.31 -6.02
C ILE A 136 -14.58 -15.31 -4.96
N ASP A 137 -14.17 -15.47 -3.69
CA ASP A 137 -14.99 -15.06 -2.55
C ASP A 137 -14.82 -13.56 -2.39
N ARG A 138 -15.90 -12.80 -2.59
CA ARG A 138 -15.88 -11.34 -2.50
C ARG A 138 -15.79 -10.82 -1.07
N GLY A 139 -15.81 -11.73 -0.08
CA GLY A 139 -15.75 -11.41 1.34
C GLY A 139 -17.03 -10.76 1.86
N TYR A 140 -16.88 -9.73 2.72
CA TYR A 140 -17.96 -9.18 3.52
C TYR A 140 -18.04 -7.65 3.39
N ASN A 141 -19.25 -7.11 3.38
CA ASN A 141 -19.45 -5.67 3.48
C ASN A 141 -19.17 -5.16 4.93
N ASP A 142 -19.38 -3.86 5.16
CA ASP A 142 -19.19 -3.18 6.45
C ASP A 142 -20.16 -3.64 7.56
N SER A 143 -21.27 -4.27 7.19
CA SER A 143 -22.25 -4.86 8.11
C SER A 143 -22.02 -6.36 8.35
N GLY A 144 -20.92 -6.94 7.80
CA GLY A 144 -20.60 -8.35 7.92
C GLY A 144 -21.47 -9.28 7.07
N ILE A 145 -22.16 -8.74 6.05
CA ILE A 145 -22.97 -9.51 5.12
C ILE A 145 -22.08 -10.02 3.99
N PRO A 146 -22.09 -11.36 3.67
CA PRO A 146 -21.34 -11.90 2.56
C PRO A 146 -21.74 -11.27 1.22
N LEU A 147 -20.75 -10.94 0.38
CA LEU A 147 -20.97 -10.38 -0.95
C LEU A 147 -21.12 -11.45 -2.05
N GLY A 148 -20.94 -12.73 -1.68
CA GLY A 148 -21.08 -13.88 -2.56
C GLY A 148 -19.84 -14.19 -3.37
N PHE A 149 -20.03 -15.03 -4.39
CA PHE A 149 -18.92 -15.58 -5.18
C PHE A 149 -19.05 -15.19 -6.65
N LYS A 150 -17.90 -15.09 -7.30
CA LYS A 150 -17.78 -14.98 -8.75
C LYS A 150 -16.80 -16.04 -9.27
N LYS A 151 -16.98 -16.47 -10.51
CA LYS A 151 -15.96 -17.21 -11.25
C LYS A 151 -15.35 -16.29 -12.30
N ILE A 152 -14.02 -16.39 -12.47
CA ILE A 152 -13.28 -15.53 -13.40
C ILE A 152 -12.28 -16.34 -14.22
N MET A 153 -11.95 -15.83 -15.40
CA MET A 153 -10.74 -16.15 -16.16
C MET A 153 -9.99 -14.88 -16.47
N LEU A 154 -8.68 -14.97 -16.47
CA LEU A 154 -7.77 -13.86 -16.70
C LEU A 154 -6.85 -14.18 -17.87
N GLU A 155 -6.65 -13.18 -18.74
CA GLU A 155 -5.62 -13.19 -19.77
C GLU A 155 -4.84 -11.87 -19.72
N PHE A 156 -3.58 -11.93 -20.06
CA PHE A 156 -2.71 -10.76 -20.18
C PHE A 156 -1.91 -10.88 -21.47
N ASN A 157 -2.03 -9.89 -22.35
CA ASN A 157 -1.40 -9.94 -23.66
C ASN A 157 -0.13 -9.06 -23.74
N GLU A 158 0.57 -9.19 -24.88
CA GLU A 158 1.81 -8.44 -25.15
C GLU A 158 1.63 -6.91 -25.21
N ASP A 159 0.39 -6.43 -25.46
CA ASP A 159 0.06 -4.99 -25.45
C ASP A 159 -0.19 -4.46 -24.02
N GLU A 160 0.19 -5.23 -23.01
CA GLU A 160 0.00 -4.89 -21.59
C GLU A 160 -1.48 -4.64 -21.21
N THR A 161 -2.37 -5.38 -21.80
CA THR A 161 -3.83 -5.30 -21.59
C THR A 161 -4.32 -6.55 -20.88
N PHE A 162 -5.15 -6.36 -19.86
CA PHE A 162 -5.83 -7.45 -19.17
C PHE A 162 -7.19 -7.72 -19.82
N PHE A 163 -7.55 -9.00 -19.90
CA PHE A 163 -8.90 -9.46 -20.22
C PHE A 163 -9.45 -10.21 -19.01
N LEU A 164 -10.60 -9.79 -18.55
CA LEU A 164 -11.32 -10.40 -17.44
C LEU A 164 -12.66 -10.92 -17.97
N ARG A 165 -12.85 -12.25 -18.00
CA ARG A 165 -14.17 -12.87 -18.08
C ARG A 165 -14.65 -13.15 -16.67
N SER A 166 -15.86 -12.73 -16.34
CA SER A 166 -16.48 -12.96 -15.03
C SER A 166 -17.94 -13.35 -15.16
N ALA A 167 -18.41 -14.22 -14.27
CA ALA A 167 -19.82 -14.60 -14.18
C ALA A 167 -20.19 -14.96 -12.73
N ASN A 168 -21.49 -14.96 -12.43
CA ASN A 168 -22.02 -15.64 -11.25
C ASN A 168 -21.84 -17.16 -11.39
N LEU A 169 -21.90 -17.91 -10.28
CA LEU A 169 -21.76 -19.38 -10.33
C LEU A 169 -22.86 -20.05 -11.15
N ASP A 170 -24.07 -19.48 -11.19
CA ASP A 170 -25.18 -19.96 -12.00
C ASP A 170 -25.05 -19.63 -13.51
N GLY A 171 -23.95 -19.00 -13.91
CA GLY A 171 -23.66 -18.59 -15.29
C GLY A 171 -24.32 -17.27 -15.70
N SER A 172 -25.07 -16.62 -14.82
CA SER A 172 -25.61 -15.28 -15.10
C SER A 172 -24.51 -14.20 -15.02
N GLU A 173 -24.75 -13.05 -15.65
CA GLU A 173 -23.80 -11.92 -15.71
C GLU A 173 -22.44 -12.31 -16.31
N ASP A 174 -22.44 -13.22 -17.29
CA ASP A 174 -21.21 -13.63 -18.02
C ASP A 174 -20.78 -12.52 -18.97
N GLU A 175 -19.71 -11.84 -18.60
CA GLU A 175 -19.18 -10.71 -19.33
C GLU A 175 -17.65 -10.82 -19.49
N THR A 176 -17.15 -10.30 -20.60
CA THR A 176 -15.70 -10.14 -20.82
C THR A 176 -15.39 -8.67 -21.03
N ILE A 177 -14.50 -8.15 -20.21
CA ILE A 177 -14.05 -6.77 -20.31
C ILE A 177 -12.55 -6.70 -20.58
N THR A 178 -12.16 -5.57 -21.15
CA THR A 178 -10.77 -5.20 -21.39
C THR A 178 -10.36 -4.10 -20.41
N ILE A 179 -9.22 -4.29 -19.71
CA ILE A 179 -8.70 -3.33 -18.75
C ILE A 179 -7.34 -2.86 -19.25
N THR A 180 -7.26 -1.57 -19.55
CA THR A 180 -6.03 -0.91 -20.01
C THR A 180 -5.37 -0.20 -18.84
N LYS A 181 -4.05 -0.31 -18.75
CA LYS A 181 -3.26 0.35 -17.71
C LYS A 181 -3.33 1.87 -17.79
N ASP A 182 -3.27 2.50 -16.63
CA ASP A 182 -3.07 3.93 -16.47
C ASP A 182 -1.73 4.17 -15.76
N PRO A 183 -0.75 4.80 -16.41
CA PRO A 183 0.58 5.01 -15.81
C PRO A 183 0.59 5.98 -14.63
N ASN A 184 -0.51 6.68 -14.37
CA ASN A 184 -0.62 7.65 -13.28
C ASN A 184 -1.04 7.02 -11.94
N ILE A 185 -1.50 5.77 -11.91
CA ILE A 185 -1.90 5.02 -10.72
C ILE A 185 -1.12 3.73 -10.60
N ASN A 186 -1.08 3.13 -9.40
CA ASN A 186 -0.43 1.83 -9.21
C ASN A 186 -1.33 0.69 -9.68
N PHE A 187 -2.63 0.78 -9.40
CA PHE A 187 -3.61 -0.24 -9.75
C PHE A 187 -4.90 0.35 -10.32
N LYS A 188 -5.43 -0.30 -11.35
CA LYS A 188 -6.76 -0.03 -11.91
C LYS A 188 -7.77 -0.95 -11.26
N SER A 189 -8.79 -0.38 -10.63
CA SER A 189 -9.79 -1.14 -9.88
C SER A 189 -10.99 -1.54 -10.74
N TYR A 190 -11.58 -2.69 -10.42
CA TYR A 190 -12.77 -3.24 -11.06
C TYR A 190 -13.80 -3.63 -10.01
N SER A 191 -15.07 -3.39 -10.30
CA SER A 191 -16.20 -3.72 -9.42
C SER A 191 -17.13 -4.73 -10.06
N PHE A 192 -17.40 -5.85 -9.38
CA PHE A 192 -18.46 -6.78 -9.78
C PHE A 192 -19.87 -6.23 -9.55
N ASN A 193 -20.03 -5.18 -8.73
CA ASN A 193 -21.34 -4.55 -8.54
C ASN A 193 -21.81 -3.80 -9.79
N THR A 194 -20.87 -3.23 -10.54
CA THR A 194 -21.15 -2.44 -11.74
C THR A 194 -20.67 -3.11 -13.02
N ASN A 195 -19.98 -4.25 -12.90
CA ASN A 195 -19.30 -4.96 -13.99
C ASN A 195 -18.44 -4.02 -14.84
N SER A 196 -17.69 -3.14 -14.17
CA SER A 196 -16.89 -2.12 -14.83
C SER A 196 -15.65 -1.72 -14.03
N VAL A 197 -14.72 -1.10 -14.73
CA VAL A 197 -13.60 -0.38 -14.13
C VAL A 197 -14.14 0.81 -13.33
N VAL A 198 -13.57 1.02 -12.14
CA VAL A 198 -13.93 2.11 -11.22
C VAL A 198 -12.67 2.90 -10.82
N ASP A 199 -12.84 4.20 -10.61
CA ASP A 199 -11.74 5.08 -10.19
C ASP A 199 -11.69 5.11 -8.65
N ILE A 200 -10.69 4.45 -8.08
CA ILE A 200 -10.49 4.30 -6.62
C ILE A 200 -9.20 4.99 -6.20
N GLU A 201 -8.06 4.55 -6.74
CA GLU A 201 -6.76 5.08 -6.39
C GLU A 201 -6.54 6.47 -7.01
N PRO A 202 -6.15 7.51 -6.22
CA PRO A 202 -5.72 8.78 -6.78
C PRO A 202 -4.39 8.64 -7.51
N ASN A 203 -3.89 9.73 -8.13
CA ASN A 203 -2.57 9.70 -8.75
C ASN A 203 -1.52 9.19 -7.75
N LYS A 204 -0.71 8.22 -8.17
CA LYS A 204 0.24 7.50 -7.31
C LYS A 204 1.27 8.38 -6.60
N ASN A 205 1.46 9.63 -7.05
CA ASN A 205 2.38 10.58 -6.43
C ASN A 205 1.68 11.56 -5.47
N ASP A 206 0.35 11.47 -5.35
CA ASP A 206 -0.43 12.43 -4.58
C ASP A 206 -0.85 11.87 -3.21
N TRP A 207 -0.43 10.64 -2.86
CA TRP A 207 -0.76 10.02 -1.58
C TRP A 207 0.38 9.15 -1.05
N ASP A 208 0.48 9.07 0.28
CA ASP A 208 1.49 8.29 0.99
C ASP A 208 0.88 7.15 1.80
N LEU A 209 -0.27 7.39 2.43
CA LEU A 209 -0.94 6.47 3.35
C LEU A 209 -2.37 6.17 2.93
N LEU A 210 -2.80 4.93 3.16
CA LEU A 210 -4.17 4.47 3.03
C LEU A 210 -4.69 4.00 4.39
N PHE A 211 -5.60 4.75 4.98
CA PHE A 211 -6.34 4.31 6.17
C PHE A 211 -7.51 3.45 5.74
N SER A 212 -7.55 2.20 6.23
CA SER A 212 -8.55 1.21 5.80
C SER A 212 -8.66 0.05 6.80
N GLN A 213 -9.71 -0.77 6.65
CA GLN A 213 -9.59 -2.18 7.03
C GLN A 213 -8.72 -2.91 6.01
N TYR A 214 -8.05 -3.95 6.45
CA TYR A 214 -7.36 -4.89 5.56
C TYR A 214 -7.29 -6.27 6.20
N THR A 215 -7.08 -7.30 5.37
CA THR A 215 -6.91 -8.68 5.82
C THR A 215 -5.49 -8.90 6.30
N HIS A 216 -5.34 -9.25 7.57
CA HIS A 216 -4.10 -9.78 8.13
C HIS A 216 -4.20 -11.30 8.17
N VAL A 217 -3.28 -11.98 7.50
CA VAL A 217 -3.27 -13.44 7.43
C VAL A 217 -2.29 -13.98 8.48
N PHE A 218 -2.83 -14.42 9.62
CA PHE A 218 -2.03 -15.14 10.62
C PHE A 218 -1.56 -16.47 10.07
N GLN A 219 -0.35 -16.89 10.49
CA GLN A 219 0.23 -18.15 10.08
C GLN A 219 0.18 -19.14 11.27
N ASN A 220 0.00 -20.44 10.96
CA ASN A 220 0.04 -21.54 11.92
C ASN A 220 -1.07 -21.54 13.03
N PRO A 221 -2.34 -21.70 12.68
CA PRO A 221 -2.88 -22.00 11.35
C PRO A 221 -3.06 -20.74 10.48
N THR A 222 -3.20 -20.92 9.16
CA THR A 222 -3.61 -19.85 8.27
C THR A 222 -4.99 -19.37 8.67
N LEU A 223 -5.09 -18.09 9.06
CA LEU A 223 -6.34 -17.47 9.51
C LEU A 223 -6.40 -16.03 9.02
N PRO A 224 -7.24 -15.71 8.03
CA PRO A 224 -7.49 -14.33 7.62
C PRO A 224 -8.32 -13.62 8.69
N TYR A 225 -7.94 -12.39 9.00
CA TYR A 225 -8.65 -11.57 9.98
C TYR A 225 -8.67 -10.11 9.56
N LEU A 226 -9.85 -9.47 9.53
CA LEU A 226 -9.97 -8.05 9.21
C LEU A 226 -9.50 -7.20 10.38
N VAL A 227 -8.46 -6.42 10.15
CA VAL A 227 -7.93 -5.42 11.07
C VAL A 227 -8.12 -4.02 10.51
N THR A 228 -8.17 -3.02 11.36
CA THR A 228 -8.24 -1.61 10.95
C THR A 228 -6.90 -0.96 11.20
N GLY A 229 -6.29 -0.41 10.17
CA GLY A 229 -4.95 0.15 10.27
C GLY A 229 -4.59 1.10 9.14
N VAL A 230 -3.30 1.20 8.89
CA VAL A 230 -2.72 2.10 7.90
C VAL A 230 -1.76 1.33 7.01
N LEU A 231 -1.95 1.48 5.72
CA LEU A 231 -1.14 0.86 4.67
C LEU A 231 -0.32 1.94 3.95
N LEU A 232 0.87 1.57 3.47
CA LEU A 232 1.76 2.46 2.72
C LEU A 232 1.41 2.47 1.23
N ASN A 233 1.69 3.58 0.57
CA ASN A 233 1.93 3.56 -0.87
C ASN A 233 3.30 2.92 -1.16
N ARG A 234 3.39 1.60 -1.07
CA ARG A 234 4.65 0.84 -1.08
C ARG A 234 5.54 1.05 -2.31
N PHE A 235 5.00 1.62 -3.39
CA PHE A 235 5.79 1.87 -4.61
C PHE A 235 6.57 3.18 -4.53
N ASN A 236 6.13 4.09 -3.65
CA ASN A 236 6.68 5.44 -3.55
C ASN A 236 7.09 5.80 -2.11
N THR A 237 6.59 5.07 -1.10
CA THR A 237 6.74 5.41 0.31
C THR A 237 7.32 4.24 1.07
N SER A 238 8.31 4.49 1.92
CA SER A 238 8.85 3.51 2.86
C SER A 238 8.71 4.00 4.29
N CYS A 239 8.69 3.07 5.24
CA CYS A 239 8.48 3.38 6.64
C CYS A 239 9.41 2.58 7.55
N ALA A 240 9.92 3.21 8.60
CA ALA A 240 10.56 2.55 9.72
C ALA A 240 9.64 2.61 10.94
N GLN A 241 9.35 1.44 11.53
CA GLN A 241 8.63 1.33 12.80
C GLN A 241 9.64 1.39 13.95
N LEU A 242 9.43 2.29 14.89
CA LEU A 242 10.33 2.55 16.00
C LEU A 242 9.62 2.27 17.31
N GLU A 243 10.05 1.22 17.99
CA GLU A 243 9.57 0.90 19.33
C GLU A 243 10.48 1.51 20.38
N SER A 244 9.90 2.14 21.39
CA SER A 244 10.63 2.66 22.56
C SER A 244 11.65 3.78 22.30
N ILE A 245 11.64 4.37 21.11
CA ILE A 245 12.37 5.62 20.84
C ILE A 245 11.39 6.78 21.07
N PRO A 246 11.64 7.69 22.03
CA PRO A 246 10.75 8.82 22.26
C PRO A 246 10.56 9.68 21.01
N PHE A 247 9.33 10.13 20.75
CA PHE A 247 9.01 10.91 19.56
C PHE A 247 9.91 12.14 19.38
N ASP A 248 10.25 12.82 20.49
CA ASP A 248 11.09 14.03 20.48
C ASP A 248 12.56 13.73 20.20
N GLU A 249 13.02 12.49 20.39
CA GLU A 249 14.39 12.05 20.11
C GLU A 249 14.58 11.60 18.65
N ILE A 250 13.51 11.45 17.88
CA ILE A 250 13.56 11.14 16.46
C ILE A 250 13.91 12.42 15.69
N THR A 251 15.09 12.44 15.07
CA THR A 251 15.62 13.60 14.34
C THR A 251 16.13 13.18 12.96
N TYR A 252 16.37 14.14 12.08
CA TYR A 252 16.91 13.91 10.74
C TYR A 252 18.30 13.23 10.78
N GLU A 253 19.11 13.53 11.78
CA GLU A 253 20.46 12.98 11.92
C GLU A 253 20.48 11.47 12.21
N ASN A 254 19.38 10.93 12.75
CA ASN A 254 19.29 9.53 13.13
C ASN A 254 18.70 8.63 12.01
N LEU A 255 18.32 9.21 10.85
CA LEU A 255 17.63 8.46 9.78
C LEU A 255 18.43 7.27 9.24
N GLU A 256 19.77 7.38 9.23
CA GLU A 256 20.64 6.29 8.74
C GLU A 256 20.66 5.07 9.68
N ASP A 257 20.20 5.24 10.93
CA ASP A 257 20.14 4.17 11.92
C ASP A 257 18.83 3.36 11.86
N TYR A 258 17.86 3.78 11.02
CA TYR A 258 16.53 3.19 10.97
C TYR A 258 16.36 2.25 9.78
N ASP A 259 15.70 1.10 10.03
CA ASP A 259 15.40 0.10 9.02
C ASP A 259 14.08 0.42 8.29
N PHE A 260 14.18 0.96 7.08
CA PHE A 260 13.01 1.28 6.26
C PHE A 260 12.53 0.06 5.47
N SER A 261 11.23 -0.23 5.57
CA SER A 261 10.54 -1.25 4.80
C SER A 261 9.56 -0.63 3.79
N PHE A 262 9.36 -1.32 2.68
CA PHE A 262 8.31 -1.06 1.69
C PHE A 262 7.10 -2.00 1.88
N ASP A 263 7.07 -2.79 2.93
CA ASP A 263 5.92 -3.64 3.20
C ASP A 263 4.67 -2.80 3.43
N LEU A 264 3.61 -3.16 2.74
CA LEU A 264 2.37 -2.40 2.71
C LEU A 264 1.85 -2.11 4.13
N ASN A 265 1.98 -3.07 5.04
CA ASN A 265 1.51 -2.99 6.42
C ASN A 265 2.58 -2.61 7.45
N THR A 266 3.67 -1.91 7.06
CA THR A 266 4.72 -1.52 8.02
C THR A 266 4.19 -0.65 9.16
N ILE A 267 3.22 0.25 8.90
CA ILE A 267 2.49 0.93 9.97
C ILE A 267 1.45 -0.02 10.58
N GLY A 268 0.64 -0.67 9.74
CA GLY A 268 -0.27 -1.71 10.15
C GLY A 268 -1.34 -1.28 11.14
N TYR A 269 -1.64 -2.16 12.08
CA TYR A 269 -2.69 -1.95 13.09
C TYR A 269 -2.18 -1.95 14.54
N ASP A 270 -0.90 -2.28 14.78
CA ASP A 270 -0.31 -2.55 16.11
C ASP A 270 -0.08 -1.30 16.95
N TRP A 271 -0.26 -0.11 16.36
CA TRP A 271 -0.20 1.17 17.08
C TRP A 271 -1.34 1.34 18.09
N LYS A 272 -2.31 0.42 18.12
CA LYS A 272 -3.38 0.34 19.12
C LYS A 272 -3.62 -1.09 19.56
N SER A 273 -4.09 -1.27 20.77
CA SER A 273 -4.50 -2.54 21.35
C SER A 273 -5.94 -2.47 21.80
N TYR A 274 -6.66 -3.60 21.73
CA TYR A 274 -8.03 -3.70 22.21
C TYR A 274 -8.06 -4.37 23.59
N ASP A 275 -8.62 -3.66 24.57
CA ASP A 275 -8.88 -4.18 25.90
C ASP A 275 -10.28 -4.82 25.91
N PHE A 276 -10.33 -6.15 26.09
CA PHE A 276 -11.59 -6.92 26.09
C PHE A 276 -12.43 -6.67 27.35
N ASP A 277 -11.80 -6.35 28.48
CA ASP A 277 -12.51 -6.09 29.74
C ASP A 277 -13.19 -4.72 29.70
N LEU A 278 -12.55 -3.72 29.16
CA LEU A 278 -13.06 -2.37 29.02
C LEU A 278 -13.84 -2.16 27.70
N SER A 279 -13.72 -3.09 26.75
CA SER A 279 -14.28 -2.97 25.39
C SER A 279 -13.81 -1.69 24.67
N GLN A 280 -12.54 -1.33 24.83
CA GLN A 280 -11.95 -0.10 24.30
C GLN A 280 -10.61 -0.34 23.64
N PHE A 281 -10.29 0.51 22.64
CA PHE A 281 -8.94 0.61 22.10
C PHE A 281 -8.10 1.59 22.94
N SER A 282 -6.83 1.25 23.11
CA SER A 282 -5.79 2.11 23.69
C SER A 282 -4.65 2.27 22.70
N ILE A 283 -4.05 3.45 22.67
CA ILE A 283 -2.86 3.72 21.85
C ILE A 283 -1.63 3.09 22.50
N VAL A 284 -0.76 2.52 21.67
CA VAL A 284 0.57 2.03 22.08
C VAL A 284 1.55 3.23 22.02
N GLU A 285 1.69 3.96 23.13
CA GLU A 285 2.45 5.22 23.18
C GLU A 285 3.94 5.07 22.83
N SER A 286 4.50 3.85 22.96
CA SER A 286 5.89 3.56 22.62
C SER A 286 6.13 3.38 21.11
N MET A 287 5.08 3.35 20.30
CA MET A 287 5.15 3.09 18.88
C MET A 287 5.19 4.38 18.08
N ASN A 288 6.29 4.61 17.40
CA ASN A 288 6.49 5.75 16.50
C ASN A 288 6.90 5.25 15.11
N TYR A 289 6.77 6.12 14.13
CA TYR A 289 7.08 5.81 12.75
C TYR A 289 7.89 6.93 12.12
N VAL A 290 8.82 6.57 11.24
CA VAL A 290 9.45 7.50 10.32
C VAL A 290 9.10 7.07 8.90
N ILE A 291 8.55 7.99 8.13
CA ILE A 291 8.04 7.73 6.79
C ILE A 291 8.85 8.57 5.81
N LYS A 292 9.41 7.90 4.79
CA LYS A 292 10.08 8.53 3.66
C LYS A 292 9.12 8.53 2.48
N THR A 293 8.78 9.71 1.97
CA THR A 293 7.87 9.89 0.83
C THR A 293 8.59 9.83 -0.52
N SER A 294 7.83 9.81 -1.60
CA SER A 294 8.33 9.81 -2.98
C SER A 294 9.24 11.00 -3.33
N ASN A 295 9.08 12.11 -2.64
CA ASN A 295 9.85 13.34 -2.84
C ASN A 295 11.09 13.44 -1.94
N ASP A 296 11.55 12.31 -1.36
CA ASP A 296 12.66 12.23 -0.39
C ASP A 296 12.44 13.09 0.88
N ALA A 297 11.21 13.48 1.18
CA ALA A 297 10.87 14.12 2.46
C ALA A 297 10.66 13.05 3.54
N TYR A 298 11.05 13.38 4.76
CA TYR A 298 10.90 12.50 5.91
C TYR A 298 9.94 13.10 6.92
N PHE A 299 9.01 12.26 7.39
CA PHE A 299 8.04 12.63 8.40
C PHE A 299 8.11 11.65 9.55
N LYS A 300 8.13 12.13 10.78
CA LYS A 300 7.82 11.27 11.93
C LYS A 300 6.35 11.38 12.27
N LEU A 301 5.77 10.24 12.65
CA LEU A 301 4.36 10.10 12.96
C LEU A 301 4.17 9.27 14.22
N ARG A 302 3.23 9.66 15.08
CA ARG A 302 2.70 8.83 16.16
C ARG A 302 1.19 8.97 16.25
N PHE A 303 0.51 7.89 16.61
CA PHE A 303 -0.92 7.93 16.90
C PHE A 303 -1.15 8.41 18.33
N ILE A 304 -2.23 9.20 18.51
CA ILE A 304 -2.59 9.78 19.82
C ILE A 304 -4.02 9.41 20.23
N ASP A 305 -4.89 9.04 19.29
CA ASP A 305 -6.27 8.62 19.57
C ASP A 305 -6.82 7.75 18.44
N PHE A 306 -7.91 7.02 18.72
CA PHE A 306 -8.69 6.23 17.76
C PHE A 306 -10.18 6.59 17.81
N TYR A 307 -10.56 7.54 18.63
CA TYR A 307 -11.95 7.95 18.84
C TYR A 307 -12.15 9.40 18.38
N ASN A 308 -13.37 9.66 17.86
CA ASN A 308 -13.79 11.03 17.55
C ASN A 308 -14.23 11.78 18.80
N GLU A 309 -14.66 13.05 18.64
CA GLU A 309 -15.12 13.90 19.76
C GLU A 309 -16.37 13.38 20.45
N LEU A 310 -17.13 12.49 19.80
CA LEU A 310 -18.31 11.82 20.36
C LEU A 310 -17.96 10.51 21.09
N GLY A 311 -16.68 10.11 21.11
CA GLY A 311 -16.23 8.86 21.69
C GLY A 311 -16.52 7.66 20.79
N GLU A 312 -16.76 7.86 19.50
CA GLU A 312 -16.99 6.80 18.53
C GLU A 312 -15.66 6.36 17.93
N LYS A 313 -15.45 5.05 17.83
CA LYS A 313 -14.24 4.43 17.26
C LYS A 313 -14.12 4.64 15.75
N GLY A 314 -12.91 4.46 15.22
CA GLY A 314 -12.65 4.52 13.77
C GLY A 314 -12.22 5.91 13.29
N ALA A 315 -11.72 6.73 14.21
CA ALA A 315 -11.22 8.07 13.93
C ALA A 315 -9.75 8.22 14.37
N PRO A 316 -8.80 7.57 13.68
CA PRO A 316 -7.37 7.74 13.99
C PRO A 316 -6.96 9.21 14.03
N LYS A 317 -6.36 9.62 15.16
CA LYS A 317 -5.69 10.92 15.33
C LYS A 317 -4.20 10.69 15.49
N PHE A 318 -3.41 11.52 14.88
CA PHE A 318 -1.96 11.40 14.92
C PHE A 318 -1.26 12.76 14.92
N GLU A 319 -0.07 12.78 15.48
CA GLU A 319 0.89 13.86 15.32
C GLU A 319 1.84 13.54 14.19
N LEU A 320 2.09 14.53 13.34
CA LEU A 320 2.95 14.47 12.18
C LEU A 320 3.95 15.62 12.24
N GLN A 321 5.23 15.34 11.96
CA GLN A 321 6.26 16.37 11.91
C GLN A 321 7.24 16.07 10.78
N ASN A 322 7.49 17.06 9.93
CA ASN A 322 8.57 16.99 8.93
C ASN A 322 9.93 17.04 9.62
N LEU A 323 10.83 16.11 9.30
CA LEU A 323 12.19 16.00 9.83
C LEU A 323 13.18 16.79 9.00
#